data_9f0c021ea7590a83ca2413c890231eb5
#
_entry.id   9f0c021ea7590a83ca2413c890231eb5
#
_cell.length_a   1.000
_cell.length_b   1.000
_cell.length_c   1.000
_cell.angle_alpha   90.00
_cell.angle_beta   90.00
_cell.angle_gamma   90.00
#
_symmetry.space_group_name_H-M   'P 1'
#
loop_
_entity.id
_entity.type
_entity.pdbx_description
1 polymer ?
#
loop_
_entity_poly.entity_id
_entity_poly.type
_entity_poly.pdbx_seq_one_letter_code
_entity_poly.pdbx_strand_id
1 'polypeptide(L)'
;MSSVNEDHIENDADHFSLIGINYASCPPLIRSTIFGGETDLGIILTSLNSERNKSVYGVLTCDRLEIYFCKSIYRYVQSDFFNLLAERTKLDPRDLERVAYK
;
A
#
# COMPACT_ATOMS: atom_id res chain seq x y z
N MET A 1 30.82 0.71 17.09
CA MET A 1 29.43 0.41 17.44
C MET A 1 28.48 1.50 16.95
N SER A 2 28.80 2.77 17.21
CA SER A 2 27.95 3.87 16.73
C SER A 2 27.85 3.91 15.23
N SER A 3 28.94 3.66 14.50
CA SER A 3 28.92 3.62 13.05
C SER A 3 28.02 2.50 12.52
N VAL A 4 27.99 1.36 13.21
CA VAL A 4 27.10 0.26 12.88
C VAL A 4 25.65 0.68 13.05
N ASN A 5 25.33 1.41 14.12
CA ASN A 5 23.99 1.90 14.38
C ASN A 5 23.57 2.94 13.34
N GLU A 6 24.48 3.81 12.94
CA GLU A 6 24.21 4.81 11.90
C GLU A 6 23.93 4.13 10.56
N ASP A 7 24.75 3.15 10.21
CA ASP A 7 24.54 2.37 8.98
C ASP A 7 23.21 1.64 9.02
N HIS A 8 22.84 1.14 10.20
CA HIS A 8 21.57 0.46 10.38
C HIS A 8 20.39 1.41 10.15
N ILE A 9 20.47 2.64 10.64
CA ILE A 9 19.43 3.65 10.44
C ILE A 9 19.30 4.00 8.97
N GLU A 10 20.41 4.18 8.27
CA GLU A 10 20.40 4.45 6.83
C GLU A 10 19.79 3.28 6.07
N ASN A 11 20.16 2.06 6.44
CA ASN A 11 19.65 0.86 5.82
C ASN A 11 18.14 0.71 6.05
N ASP A 12 17.65 1.11 7.22
CA ASP A 12 16.23 1.07 7.52
C ASP A 12 15.45 1.99 6.58
N ALA A 13 15.98 3.19 6.32
CA ALA A 13 15.36 4.12 5.38
C ALA A 13 15.30 3.53 3.97
N ASP A 14 16.37 2.84 3.55
CA ASP A 14 16.41 2.15 2.26
C ASP A 14 15.52 0.92 2.23
N HIS A 15 15.15 0.38 3.39
CA HIS A 15 14.34 -0.81 3.49
C HIS A 15 12.84 -0.55 3.46
N PHE A 16 12.42 0.69 3.52
CA PHE A 16 11.01 1.02 3.42
C PHE A 16 10.59 1.17 1.97
N SER A 17 9.35 0.78 1.71
CA SER A 17 8.76 0.87 0.39
C SER A 17 7.36 1.45 0.51
N LEU A 18 6.84 1.88 -0.62
CA LEU A 18 5.55 2.56 -0.71
C LEU A 18 4.80 2.03 -1.94
N ILE A 19 3.51 1.80 -1.78
CA ILE A 19 2.61 1.63 -2.92
C ILE A 19 1.46 2.61 -2.70
N GLY A 20 1.16 3.38 -3.74
CA GLY A 20 0.13 4.40 -3.63
C GLY A 20 -0.77 4.47 -4.85
N ILE A 21 -1.97 5.00 -4.63
CA ILE A 21 -2.94 5.30 -5.69
C ILE A 21 -3.38 6.74 -5.50
N ASN A 22 -3.23 7.52 -6.57
CA ASN A 22 -3.58 8.94 -6.56
C ASN A 22 -4.97 9.12 -7.17
N TYR A 23 -5.81 9.92 -6.52
CA TYR A 23 -7.16 10.23 -7.00
C TYR A 23 -7.14 10.74 -8.44
N ALA A 24 -6.22 11.63 -8.76
CA ALA A 24 -6.16 12.26 -10.09
C ALA A 24 -5.83 11.26 -11.20
N SER A 25 -5.16 10.16 -10.88
CA SER A 25 -4.76 9.13 -11.86
C SER A 25 -5.74 7.98 -11.93
N CYS A 26 -6.75 7.95 -11.08
CA CYS A 26 -7.69 6.83 -11.00
C CYS A 26 -8.80 6.91 -12.03
N PRO A 27 -9.14 5.80 -12.69
CA PRO A 27 -10.41 5.69 -13.41
C PRO A 27 -11.60 5.89 -12.46
N PRO A 28 -12.75 6.37 -12.97
CA PRO A 28 -13.92 6.66 -12.12
C PRO A 28 -14.37 5.53 -11.21
N LEU A 29 -14.32 4.29 -11.68
CA LEU A 29 -14.74 3.14 -10.88
C LEU A 29 -13.84 2.93 -9.66
N ILE A 30 -12.53 3.01 -9.87
CA ILE A 30 -11.57 2.88 -8.77
C ILE A 30 -11.73 4.08 -7.81
N ARG A 31 -11.87 5.25 -8.39
CA ARG A 31 -12.04 6.49 -7.64
C ARG A 31 -13.24 6.43 -6.69
N SER A 32 -14.40 6.01 -7.19
CA SER A 32 -15.60 5.93 -6.36
C SER A 32 -15.48 4.86 -5.29
N THR A 33 -14.82 3.74 -5.58
CA THR A 33 -14.65 2.66 -4.61
C THR A 33 -13.66 3.01 -3.51
N ILE A 34 -12.52 3.59 -3.88
CA ILE A 34 -11.45 3.87 -2.91
C ILE A 34 -11.71 5.18 -2.17
N PHE A 35 -12.12 6.22 -2.89
CA PHE A 35 -12.22 7.58 -2.33
C PHE A 35 -13.65 8.04 -2.08
N GLY A 36 -14.62 7.18 -2.31
CA GLY A 36 -16.04 7.51 -2.19
C GLY A 36 -16.62 7.37 -0.77
N GLY A 37 -15.78 7.14 0.21
CA GLY A 37 -16.20 7.04 1.61
C GLY A 37 -16.57 5.64 2.09
N GLU A 38 -16.62 4.67 1.20
CA GLU A 38 -16.92 3.28 1.58
C GLU A 38 -15.67 2.49 1.98
N THR A 39 -14.50 2.97 1.60
CA THR A 39 -13.24 2.32 1.93
C THR A 39 -12.77 2.76 3.30
N ASP A 40 -12.49 1.78 4.15
CA ASP A 40 -11.98 2.00 5.50
C ASP A 40 -10.52 1.58 5.54
N LEU A 41 -9.64 2.55 5.80
CA LEU A 41 -8.21 2.29 5.88
C LEU A 41 -7.88 1.26 6.97
N GLY A 42 -8.61 1.32 8.09
CA GLY A 42 -8.41 0.34 9.17
C GLY A 42 -8.66 -1.08 8.72
N ILE A 43 -9.71 -1.29 7.94
CA ILE A 43 -10.02 -2.62 7.39
C ILE A 43 -8.94 -3.06 6.41
N ILE A 44 -8.48 -2.15 5.55
CA ILE A 44 -7.40 -2.45 4.61
C ILE A 44 -6.14 -2.88 5.36
N LEU A 45 -5.74 -2.10 6.36
CA LEU A 45 -4.52 -2.39 7.12
C LEU A 45 -4.66 -3.68 7.93
N THR A 46 -5.82 -3.92 8.52
CA THR A 46 -6.07 -5.16 9.24
C THR A 46 -5.97 -6.36 8.30
N SER A 47 -6.50 -6.23 7.09
CA SER A 47 -6.45 -7.30 6.11
C SER A 47 -5.03 -7.55 5.58
N LEU A 48 -4.22 -6.50 5.49
CA LEU A 48 -2.85 -6.61 5.00
C LEU A 48 -1.88 -7.09 6.07
N ASN A 49 -2.09 -6.70 7.33
CA ASN A 49 -1.22 -7.13 8.41
C ASN A 49 -1.49 -8.59 8.77
N SER A 50 -0.45 -9.39 8.72
CA SER A 50 -0.52 -10.84 8.95
C SER A 50 0.84 -11.30 9.44
N GLU A 51 0.99 -12.60 9.63
CA GLU A 51 2.29 -13.14 10.01
C GLU A 51 3.37 -12.85 8.97
N ARG A 52 2.99 -12.83 7.70
CA ARG A 52 3.95 -12.60 6.63
C ARG A 52 4.09 -11.11 6.27
N ASN A 53 3.06 -10.30 6.53
CA ASN A 53 3.07 -8.87 6.27
C ASN A 53 2.96 -8.11 7.59
N LYS A 54 4.08 -7.94 8.27
CA LYS A 54 4.08 -7.23 9.55
C LYS A 54 4.38 -5.76 9.35
N SER A 55 3.74 -4.93 10.16
CA SER A 55 4.01 -3.50 10.19
C SER A 55 3.73 -2.80 8.85
N VAL A 56 2.54 -3.02 8.33
CA VAL A 56 2.03 -2.25 7.19
C VAL A 56 1.29 -1.04 7.75
N TYR A 57 1.66 0.15 7.28
CA TYR A 57 1.05 1.42 7.68
C TYR A 57 0.41 2.07 6.48
N GLY A 58 -0.51 2.98 6.71
CA GLY A 58 -1.19 3.59 5.59
C GLY A 58 -1.71 4.99 5.87
N VAL A 59 -1.96 5.70 4.78
CA VAL A 59 -2.57 7.03 4.77
C VAL A 59 -3.67 7.02 3.71
N LEU A 60 -4.87 7.43 4.10
CA LEU A 60 -5.97 7.62 3.16
C LEU A 60 -6.48 9.04 3.33
N THR A 61 -6.41 9.82 2.28
CA THR A 61 -6.95 11.17 2.22
C THR A 61 -7.92 11.26 1.04
N CYS A 62 -8.49 12.44 0.80
CA CYS A 62 -9.32 12.64 -0.39
C CYS A 62 -8.51 12.59 -1.69
N ASP A 63 -7.19 12.66 -1.61
CA ASP A 63 -6.31 12.73 -2.77
C ASP A 63 -5.58 11.43 -3.08
N ARG A 64 -5.31 10.61 -2.06
CA ARG A 64 -4.45 9.44 -2.25
C ARG A 64 -4.65 8.40 -1.16
N LEU A 65 -4.38 7.18 -1.56
CA LEU A 65 -4.23 6.03 -0.66
C LEU A 65 -2.80 5.55 -0.79
N GLU A 66 -2.05 5.53 0.32
CA GLU A 66 -0.67 5.06 0.32
C GLU A 66 -0.47 4.05 1.43
N ILE A 67 0.25 2.98 1.14
CA ILE A 67 0.68 2.01 2.14
C ILE A 67 2.20 1.97 2.19
N TYR A 68 2.72 1.87 3.41
CA TYR A 68 4.15 1.88 3.71
C TYR A 68 4.51 0.60 4.43
N PHE A 69 5.60 -0.01 4.05
CA PHE A 69 6.00 -1.30 4.60
C PHE A 69 7.47 -1.54 4.39
N CYS A 70 8.01 -2.57 5.05
CA CYS A 70 9.38 -2.97 4.87
C CYS A 70 9.57 -3.59 3.48
N LYS A 71 10.63 -3.19 2.80
CA LYS A 71 10.95 -3.65 1.45
C LYS A 71 11.08 -5.17 1.35
N SER A 72 11.51 -5.81 2.42
CA SER A 72 11.68 -7.27 2.44
C SER A 72 10.39 -8.04 2.24
N ILE A 73 9.23 -7.43 2.55
CA ILE A 73 7.93 -8.07 2.36
C ILE A 73 7.17 -7.52 1.16
N TYR A 74 7.87 -6.80 0.28
CA TYR A 74 7.26 -6.13 -0.88
C TYR A 74 6.37 -7.05 -1.71
N ARG A 75 6.85 -8.25 -2.03
CA ARG A 75 6.09 -9.18 -2.86
C ARG A 75 4.74 -9.55 -2.24
N TYR A 76 4.74 -9.80 -0.95
CA TYR A 76 3.53 -10.21 -0.26
C TYR A 76 2.55 -9.06 -0.15
N VAL A 77 3.03 -7.89 0.24
CA VAL A 77 2.18 -6.71 0.40
C VAL A 77 1.60 -6.29 -0.95
N GLN A 78 2.41 -6.26 -2.00
CA GLN A 78 1.96 -5.90 -3.34
C GLN A 78 0.82 -6.82 -3.78
N SER A 79 1.03 -8.11 -3.69
CA SER A 79 0.05 -9.11 -4.09
C SER A 79 -1.24 -8.98 -3.27
N ASP A 80 -1.10 -8.91 -1.95
CA ASP A 80 -2.26 -8.86 -1.06
C ASP A 80 -3.04 -7.55 -1.23
N PHE A 81 -2.33 -6.43 -1.41
CA PHE A 81 -2.96 -5.13 -1.60
C PHE A 81 -3.78 -5.08 -2.89
N PHE A 82 -3.20 -5.48 -4.01
CA PHE A 82 -3.92 -5.44 -5.27
C PHE A 82 -5.04 -6.46 -5.34
N ASN A 83 -4.87 -7.63 -4.72
CA ASN A 83 -5.95 -8.60 -4.63
C ASN A 83 -7.11 -8.08 -3.79
N LEU A 84 -6.82 -7.42 -2.68
CA LEU A 84 -7.84 -6.82 -1.83
C LEU A 84 -8.62 -5.74 -2.59
N LEU A 85 -7.92 -4.87 -3.29
CA LEU A 85 -8.56 -3.83 -4.08
C LEU A 85 -9.36 -4.42 -5.25
N ALA A 86 -8.86 -5.49 -5.85
CA ALA A 86 -9.56 -6.17 -6.94
C ALA A 86 -10.90 -6.74 -6.46
N GLU A 87 -10.93 -7.30 -5.26
CA GLU A 87 -12.18 -7.78 -4.68
C GLU A 87 -13.20 -6.65 -4.53
N ARG A 88 -12.74 -5.48 -4.09
CA ARG A 88 -13.63 -4.33 -3.84
C ARG A 88 -14.07 -3.65 -5.12
N THR A 89 -13.18 -3.53 -6.10
CA THR A 89 -13.47 -2.80 -7.34
C THR A 89 -14.02 -3.71 -8.44
N LYS A 90 -13.88 -5.03 -8.27
CA LYS A 90 -14.22 -6.04 -9.29
C LYS A 90 -13.37 -5.91 -10.54
N LEU A 91 -12.19 -5.32 -10.43
CA LEU A 91 -11.24 -5.15 -11.51
C LEU A 91 -10.09 -6.15 -11.38
N ASP A 92 -9.38 -6.36 -12.48
CA ASP A 92 -8.20 -7.21 -12.50
C ASP A 92 -7.08 -6.52 -11.68
N PRO A 93 -6.38 -7.26 -10.81
CA PRO A 93 -5.25 -6.69 -10.07
C PRO A 93 -4.21 -6.01 -10.95
N ARG A 94 -4.01 -6.49 -12.17
CA ARG A 94 -3.07 -5.89 -13.11
C ARG A 94 -3.48 -4.50 -13.56
N ASP A 95 -4.77 -4.26 -13.70
CA ASP A 95 -5.27 -2.93 -14.05
C ASP A 95 -5.08 -1.96 -12.90
N LEU A 96 -5.25 -2.43 -11.68
CA LEU A 96 -4.99 -1.64 -10.48
C LEU A 96 -3.51 -1.30 -10.35
N GLU A 97 -2.64 -2.26 -10.66
CA GLU A 97 -1.20 -2.04 -10.60
C GLU A 97 -0.74 -0.94 -11.56
N ARG A 98 -1.40 -0.82 -12.71
CA ARG A 98 -1.06 0.22 -13.70
C ARG A 98 -1.30 1.62 -13.19
N VAL A 99 -2.29 1.83 -12.33
CA VAL A 99 -2.60 3.16 -11.80
C VAL A 99 -1.88 3.45 -10.50
N ALA A 100 -1.22 2.47 -9.94
CA ALA A 100 -0.47 2.63 -8.70
C ALA A 100 0.94 3.17 -8.98
N TYR A 101 1.46 3.93 -8.02
CA TYR A 101 2.86 4.35 -8.03
C TYR A 101 3.60 3.70 -6.86
N LYS A 102 4.89 3.61 -7.02
CA LYS A 102 5.75 2.91 -6.06
C LYS A 102 6.97 3.73 -5.68
#